data_715630cf5759dc2868f0be99aa86e2c4
#
_entry.id   715630cf5759dc2868f0be99aa86e2c4
#
_cell.length_a   1.000
_cell.length_b   1.000
_cell.length_c   1.000
_cell.angle_alpha   90.00
_cell.angle_beta   90.00
_cell.angle_gamma   90.00
#
_symmetry.space_group_name_H-M   'P 1'
#
loop_
_entity.id
_entity.type
_entity.pdbx_description
1 polymer ?
#
loop_
_entity_poly.entity_id
_entity_poly.type
_entity_poly.pdbx_seq_one_letter_code
_entity_poly.pdbx_strand_id
1 'polypeptide(L)'
;MRLLPTLTGSLLACFGLLAGVLAAPPAAASAVSCAEIDLQVSVPTPREIVHGQLCMPAGSAPTTVQLLVHGSPLNRLYWDFPYQPERYSYQRDMAGHGYATFAIDRLGTGRSTKPLSVTLLDGVEAASIHQVIRHLRAGRVGGCASTRVVLVGQSMGSGVAVMEAATYHDVDGVILTGMTHLVSALTAAKIFTMSVYPVMLDPQVRKEGGDPGYITTIPGKRGPLFYSASDADPRVIETDEATKDQVSALGVGTIILFDFLGPTSRGINVPVLLTVGEKDAIFCGLLARDCSSAEALRKQEAPYFGRAAQLSTYVLPDAGHNMALHKNAGEYREATRAWLRGQLGIRPSTVGG
;
A
#
# COMPACT_ATOMS: atom_id res chain seq x y z
N MET A 1 48.43 46.20 70.03
CA MET A 1 47.88 44.83 70.24
C MET A 1 46.48 44.77 69.70
N ARG A 2 46.28 44.26 68.51
CA ARG A 2 44.97 43.99 67.94
C ARG A 2 45.09 42.70 67.17
N LEU A 3 44.34 41.68 67.58
CA LEU A 3 44.24 40.35 67.02
C LEU A 3 43.37 40.40 65.78
N LEU A 4 43.80 39.79 64.70
CA LEU A 4 43.02 39.52 63.50
C LEU A 4 42.38 38.11 63.64
N PRO A 5 41.13 37.91 63.22
CA PRO A 5 40.52 36.60 63.13
C PRO A 5 40.78 35.92 61.78
N THR A 6 41.09 34.66 61.81
CA THR A 6 41.22 33.71 60.68
C THR A 6 39.88 33.32 60.12
N LEU A 7 39.70 33.52 58.82
CA LEU A 7 38.57 33.00 58.01
C LEU A 7 38.89 31.61 57.48
N THR A 8 38.18 30.59 57.96
CA THR A 8 38.12 29.24 57.40
C THR A 8 37.08 29.19 56.28
N GLY A 9 37.51 29.07 55.02
CA GLY A 9 36.62 28.89 53.91
C GLY A 9 36.24 27.40 53.72
N SER A 10 34.98 27.07 53.82
CA SER A 10 34.42 25.74 53.48
C SER A 10 34.16 25.66 51.98
N LEU A 11 34.86 24.75 51.26
CA LEU A 11 34.56 24.41 49.88
C LEU A 11 33.38 23.42 49.89
N LEU A 12 32.23 23.84 49.40
CA LEU A 12 31.12 22.96 49.01
C LEU A 12 31.44 22.38 47.60
N ALA A 13 31.70 21.07 47.55
CA ALA A 13 31.77 20.33 46.30
C ALA A 13 30.34 19.98 45.85
N CYS A 14 29.86 20.61 44.76
CA CYS A 14 28.62 20.20 44.08
C CYS A 14 28.89 18.93 43.24
N PHE A 15 28.46 17.78 43.71
CA PHE A 15 28.34 16.56 42.90
C PHE A 15 27.13 16.72 41.99
N GLY A 16 27.34 16.97 40.73
CA GLY A 16 26.34 16.91 39.65
C GLY A 16 26.04 15.46 39.33
N LEU A 17 24.82 14.99 39.70
CA LEU A 17 24.26 13.72 39.20
C LEU A 17 23.94 13.87 37.71
N LEU A 18 24.79 13.35 36.84
CA LEU A 18 24.47 13.09 35.45
C LEU A 18 23.48 11.90 35.42
N ALA A 19 22.19 12.17 35.34
CA ALA A 19 21.19 11.19 34.98
C ALA A 19 21.38 10.80 33.50
N GLY A 20 22.10 9.71 33.26
CA GLY A 20 22.20 9.11 31.94
C GLY A 20 20.80 8.64 31.49
N VAL A 21 20.24 9.27 30.47
CA VAL A 21 19.05 8.75 29.79
C VAL A 21 19.47 7.47 29.09
N LEU A 22 19.20 6.33 29.72
CA LEU A 22 19.33 5.03 29.06
C LEU A 22 18.24 4.99 27.97
N ALA A 23 18.64 5.16 26.72
CA ALA A 23 17.77 4.89 25.57
C ALA A 23 17.34 3.40 25.66
N ALA A 24 16.03 3.17 25.72
CA ALA A 24 15.52 1.81 25.67
C ALA A 24 16.02 1.12 24.38
N PRO A 25 16.45 -0.13 24.45
CA PRO A 25 16.87 -0.86 23.25
C PRO A 25 15.70 -0.91 22.26
N PRO A 26 15.97 -0.83 20.95
CA PRO A 26 14.91 -0.97 19.96
C PRO A 26 14.18 -2.30 20.20
N ALA A 27 12.86 -2.26 20.24
CA ALA A 27 12.04 -3.46 20.41
C ALA A 27 12.45 -4.48 19.33
N ALA A 28 12.81 -5.70 19.76
CA ALA A 28 13.13 -6.77 18.84
C ALA A 28 11.91 -6.99 17.91
N ALA A 29 12.17 -7.11 16.60
CA ALA A 29 11.11 -7.40 15.64
C ALA A 29 10.41 -8.71 16.05
N SER A 30 9.08 -8.68 16.13
CA SER A 30 8.29 -9.87 16.46
C SER A 30 8.45 -10.91 15.36
N ALA A 31 8.50 -12.20 15.71
CA ALA A 31 8.43 -13.26 14.71
C ALA A 31 7.16 -13.11 13.87
N VAL A 32 7.27 -13.33 12.57
CA VAL A 32 6.16 -13.18 11.62
C VAL A 32 5.59 -14.55 11.27
N SER A 33 4.27 -14.67 11.30
CA SER A 33 3.54 -15.85 10.81
C SER A 33 2.71 -15.45 9.61
N CYS A 34 2.82 -16.20 8.50
CA CYS A 34 2.04 -16.00 7.29
C CYS A 34 1.29 -17.28 6.92
N ALA A 35 0.04 -17.13 6.44
CA ALA A 35 -0.82 -18.23 5.98
C ALA A 35 -1.57 -17.83 4.71
N GLU A 36 -1.64 -18.74 3.74
CA GLU A 36 -2.44 -18.56 2.52
C GLU A 36 -3.89 -18.96 2.77
N ILE A 37 -4.82 -18.21 2.20
CA ILE A 37 -6.26 -18.33 2.42
C ILE A 37 -7.01 -18.11 1.11
N ASP A 38 -7.94 -18.99 0.81
CA ASP A 38 -8.86 -18.85 -0.31
C ASP A 38 -10.24 -18.41 0.21
N LEU A 39 -10.79 -17.36 -0.36
CA LEU A 39 -12.09 -16.80 0.00
C LEU A 39 -13.05 -16.87 -1.19
N GLN A 40 -14.21 -17.46 -0.98
CA GLN A 40 -15.23 -17.45 -2.01
C GLN A 40 -15.96 -16.11 -2.04
N VAL A 41 -16.09 -15.53 -3.25
CA VAL A 41 -16.89 -14.34 -3.53
C VAL A 41 -17.93 -14.66 -4.61
N SER A 42 -18.94 -13.81 -4.73
CA SER A 42 -20.12 -14.07 -5.61
C SER A 42 -20.25 -13.02 -6.71
N VAL A 43 -19.12 -12.49 -7.19
CA VAL A 43 -19.05 -11.53 -8.30
C VAL A 43 -17.80 -11.82 -9.12
N PRO A 44 -17.84 -11.68 -10.45
CA PRO A 44 -19.03 -11.48 -11.28
C PRO A 44 -19.95 -12.71 -11.34
N THR A 45 -19.48 -13.87 -10.87
CA THR A 45 -20.26 -15.11 -10.81
C THR A 45 -20.26 -15.71 -9.40
N PRO A 46 -21.19 -16.64 -9.06
CA PRO A 46 -21.38 -17.12 -7.68
C PRO A 46 -20.25 -17.94 -7.05
N ARG A 47 -19.18 -18.25 -7.77
CA ARG A 47 -18.13 -19.20 -7.30
C ARG A 47 -16.71 -18.73 -7.55
N GLU A 48 -16.51 -17.43 -7.57
CA GLU A 48 -15.16 -16.90 -7.71
C GLU A 48 -14.36 -17.08 -6.42
N ILE A 49 -13.08 -17.29 -6.55
CA ILE A 49 -12.14 -17.41 -5.42
C ILE A 49 -11.17 -16.22 -5.46
N VAL A 50 -11.08 -15.52 -4.35
CA VAL A 50 -10.01 -14.55 -4.07
C VAL A 50 -8.98 -15.26 -3.20
N HIS A 51 -7.78 -15.42 -3.73
CA HIS A 51 -6.61 -15.93 -3.01
C HIS A 51 -5.90 -14.80 -2.29
N GLY A 52 -5.39 -15.06 -1.07
CA GLY A 52 -4.62 -14.07 -0.32
C GLY A 52 -3.68 -14.69 0.70
N GLN A 53 -2.79 -13.86 1.24
CA GLN A 53 -1.87 -14.21 2.30
C GLN A 53 -2.07 -13.30 3.50
N LEU A 54 -2.39 -13.88 4.65
CA LEU A 54 -2.42 -13.19 5.93
C LEU A 54 -1.04 -13.28 6.58
N CYS A 55 -0.42 -12.13 6.88
CA CYS A 55 0.80 -12.05 7.70
C CYS A 55 0.51 -11.23 8.96
N MET A 56 0.96 -11.73 10.12
CA MET A 56 0.74 -11.10 11.42
C MET A 56 1.87 -11.45 12.40
N PRO A 57 2.01 -10.73 13.52
CA PRO A 57 2.93 -11.13 14.59
C PRO A 57 2.58 -12.54 15.08
N ALA A 58 3.58 -13.41 15.18
CA ALA A 58 3.36 -14.79 15.63
C ALA A 58 2.76 -14.81 17.06
N GLY A 59 1.75 -15.66 17.26
CA GLY A 59 1.06 -15.77 18.55
C GLY A 59 0.11 -14.63 18.90
N SER A 60 -0.13 -13.67 17.96
CA SER A 60 -1.09 -12.58 18.16
C SER A 60 -2.45 -12.91 17.53
N ALA A 61 -3.49 -12.23 18.04
CA ALA A 61 -4.84 -12.27 17.47
C ALA A 61 -5.28 -10.81 17.17
N PRO A 62 -4.74 -10.19 16.13
CA PRO A 62 -4.98 -8.78 15.85
C PRO A 62 -6.43 -8.54 15.45
N THR A 63 -7.05 -7.53 16.05
CA THR A 63 -8.42 -7.08 15.71
C THR A 63 -8.45 -6.06 14.59
N THR A 64 -7.28 -5.58 14.15
CA THR A 64 -7.13 -4.64 13.03
C THR A 64 -6.30 -5.31 11.93
N VAL A 65 -6.82 -5.30 10.71
CA VAL A 65 -6.14 -5.84 9.53
C VAL A 65 -6.06 -4.78 8.44
N GLN A 66 -4.89 -4.65 7.82
CA GLN A 66 -4.72 -3.92 6.57
C GLN A 66 -5.02 -4.87 5.41
N LEU A 67 -6.06 -4.60 4.63
CA LEU A 67 -6.35 -5.30 3.39
C LEU A 67 -5.59 -4.65 2.25
N LEU A 68 -4.66 -5.40 1.64
CA LEU A 68 -3.72 -4.89 0.64
C LEU A 68 -4.16 -5.31 -0.77
N VAL A 69 -4.43 -4.32 -1.62
CA VAL A 69 -4.92 -4.46 -2.99
C VAL A 69 -3.86 -3.94 -3.96
N HIS A 70 -3.27 -4.83 -4.75
CA HIS A 70 -2.19 -4.49 -5.68
C HIS A 70 -2.70 -3.75 -6.94
N GLY A 71 -1.79 -3.07 -7.64
CA GLY A 71 -2.04 -2.38 -8.91
C GLY A 71 -1.98 -3.30 -10.13
N SER A 72 -1.66 -2.71 -11.26
CA SER A 72 -1.65 -3.37 -12.58
C SER A 72 -0.32 -3.21 -13.31
N PRO A 73 0.06 -4.21 -14.08
CA PRO A 73 -0.31 -5.62 -14.00
C PRO A 73 0.60 -6.33 -12.98
N LEU A 74 0.10 -6.45 -11.78
CA LEU A 74 0.77 -7.02 -10.60
C LEU A 74 -0.10 -8.12 -9.99
N ASN A 75 0.41 -8.76 -8.94
CA ASN A 75 -0.32 -9.64 -8.03
C ASN A 75 0.10 -9.36 -6.57
N ARG A 76 -0.34 -10.17 -5.61
CA ARG A 76 -0.05 -9.98 -4.18
C ARG A 76 1.45 -9.94 -3.84
N LEU A 77 2.32 -10.50 -4.69
CA LEU A 77 3.77 -10.47 -4.47
C LEU A 77 4.36 -9.05 -4.44
N TYR A 78 3.65 -8.05 -4.97
CA TYR A 78 4.02 -6.65 -4.75
C TYR A 78 4.12 -6.29 -3.26
N TRP A 79 3.24 -6.86 -2.44
CA TRP A 79 3.18 -6.61 -1.01
C TRP A 79 4.06 -7.53 -0.17
N ASP A 80 4.33 -8.77 -0.63
CA ASP A 80 5.32 -9.69 -0.05
C ASP A 80 6.38 -10.03 -1.09
N PHE A 81 7.20 -9.05 -1.41
CA PHE A 81 8.15 -9.13 -2.51
C PHE A 81 9.22 -10.18 -2.25
N PRO A 82 9.48 -11.13 -3.20
CA PRO A 82 10.31 -12.30 -2.93
C PRO A 82 11.81 -12.02 -2.89
N TYR A 83 12.28 -10.93 -3.52
CA TYR A 83 13.69 -10.53 -3.47
C TYR A 83 13.96 -9.67 -2.23
N GLN A 84 14.91 -10.07 -1.39
CA GLN A 84 15.23 -9.42 -0.11
C GLN A 84 13.96 -9.03 0.68
N PRO A 85 13.15 -10.00 1.10
CA PRO A 85 11.84 -9.72 1.70
C PRO A 85 11.95 -8.92 3.01
N GLU A 86 13.06 -9.01 3.73
CA GLU A 86 13.36 -8.17 4.90
C GLU A 86 13.44 -6.68 4.55
N ARG A 87 13.76 -6.35 3.30
CA ARG A 87 13.86 -4.97 2.82
C ARG A 87 12.63 -4.51 2.05
N TYR A 88 12.06 -5.38 1.20
CA TYR A 88 11.06 -4.99 0.22
C TYR A 88 9.65 -5.54 0.50
N SER A 89 9.48 -6.47 1.48
CA SER A 89 8.13 -6.92 1.84
C SER A 89 7.46 -5.94 2.79
N TYR A 90 6.40 -5.29 2.30
CA TYR A 90 5.50 -4.49 3.13
C TYR A 90 4.80 -5.36 4.19
N GLN A 91 4.32 -6.55 3.81
CA GLN A 91 3.62 -7.46 4.71
C GLN A 91 4.47 -7.89 5.91
N ARG A 92 5.72 -8.32 5.66
CA ARG A 92 6.61 -8.79 6.72
C ARG A 92 7.06 -7.65 7.62
N ASP A 93 7.35 -6.49 7.04
CA ASP A 93 7.71 -5.31 7.82
C ASP A 93 6.57 -4.89 8.77
N MET A 94 5.34 -4.78 8.25
CA MET A 94 4.17 -4.43 9.06
C MET A 94 3.90 -5.47 10.15
N ALA A 95 3.97 -6.77 9.81
CA ALA A 95 3.81 -7.84 10.79
C ALA A 95 4.90 -7.85 11.86
N GLY A 96 6.16 -7.62 11.48
CA GLY A 96 7.28 -7.46 12.42
C GLY A 96 7.12 -6.27 13.37
N HIS A 97 6.34 -5.26 12.97
CA HIS A 97 6.00 -4.09 13.78
C HIS A 97 4.62 -4.17 14.46
N GLY A 98 4.01 -5.35 14.52
CA GLY A 98 2.77 -5.57 15.28
C GLY A 98 1.47 -5.32 14.51
N TYR A 99 1.50 -5.18 13.19
CA TYR A 99 0.31 -4.93 12.37
C TYR A 99 -0.01 -6.12 11.46
N ALA A 100 -1.23 -6.64 11.53
CA ALA A 100 -1.66 -7.67 10.60
C ALA A 100 -1.97 -7.09 9.21
N THR A 101 -1.65 -7.86 8.18
CA THR A 101 -1.90 -7.52 6.78
C THR A 101 -2.47 -8.73 6.04
N PHE A 102 -3.45 -8.49 5.17
CA PHE A 102 -3.97 -9.52 4.26
C PHE A 102 -3.80 -9.03 2.82
N ALA A 103 -2.80 -9.55 2.12
CA ALA A 103 -2.55 -9.23 0.71
C ALA A 103 -3.29 -10.22 -0.18
N ILE A 104 -4.07 -9.72 -1.12
CA ILE A 104 -4.85 -10.55 -2.02
C ILE A 104 -4.35 -10.47 -3.45
N ASP A 105 -4.55 -11.53 -4.20
CA ASP A 105 -4.62 -11.50 -5.66
C ASP A 105 -6.04 -11.03 -6.04
N ARG A 106 -6.16 -9.91 -6.78
CA ARG A 106 -7.47 -9.47 -7.29
C ARG A 106 -8.03 -10.50 -8.26
N LEU A 107 -9.33 -10.53 -8.48
CA LEU A 107 -9.91 -11.36 -9.54
C LEU A 107 -9.20 -11.09 -10.87
N GLY A 108 -8.92 -12.13 -11.63
CA GLY A 108 -8.18 -12.06 -12.87
C GLY A 108 -6.67 -12.14 -12.74
N THR A 109 -6.10 -12.19 -11.51
CA THR A 109 -4.65 -12.18 -11.28
C THR A 109 -4.22 -13.33 -10.36
N GLY A 110 -2.92 -13.62 -10.35
CA GLY A 110 -2.28 -14.56 -9.43
C GLY A 110 -2.98 -15.90 -9.35
N ARG A 111 -3.28 -16.33 -8.13
CA ARG A 111 -3.97 -17.58 -7.84
C ARG A 111 -5.50 -17.44 -7.71
N SER A 112 -6.01 -16.21 -7.80
CA SER A 112 -7.45 -15.95 -7.84
C SER A 112 -8.06 -16.44 -9.15
N THR A 113 -9.38 -16.68 -9.15
CA THR A 113 -10.09 -17.04 -10.39
C THR A 113 -9.96 -15.94 -11.44
N LYS A 114 -10.01 -16.35 -12.69
CA LYS A 114 -9.86 -15.48 -13.87
C LYS A 114 -11.15 -15.43 -14.69
N PRO A 115 -12.14 -14.62 -14.23
CA PRO A 115 -13.37 -14.39 -14.98
C PRO A 115 -13.09 -13.80 -16.36
N LEU A 116 -14.12 -13.72 -17.21
CA LEU A 116 -13.99 -12.99 -18.48
C LEU A 116 -13.59 -11.53 -18.20
N SER A 117 -12.54 -11.06 -18.85
CA SER A 117 -11.97 -9.71 -18.63
C SER A 117 -13.01 -8.60 -18.74
N VAL A 118 -13.96 -8.73 -19.66
CA VAL A 118 -15.05 -7.75 -19.86
C VAL A 118 -16.00 -7.62 -18.67
N THR A 119 -15.98 -8.56 -17.73
CA THR A 119 -16.80 -8.51 -16.51
C THR A 119 -16.08 -7.82 -15.34
N LEU A 120 -14.77 -7.66 -15.41
CA LEU A 120 -13.97 -7.05 -14.35
C LEU A 120 -13.89 -5.53 -14.51
N LEU A 121 -15.01 -4.86 -14.26
CA LEU A 121 -15.12 -3.41 -14.19
C LEU A 121 -14.84 -2.94 -12.74
N ASP A 122 -14.60 -1.65 -12.55
CA ASP A 122 -14.37 -0.99 -11.26
C ASP A 122 -15.39 -1.41 -10.18
N GLY A 123 -16.68 -1.33 -10.47
CA GLY A 123 -17.74 -1.71 -9.53
C GLY A 123 -17.76 -3.21 -9.18
N VAL A 124 -17.38 -4.10 -10.11
CA VAL A 124 -17.30 -5.55 -9.84
C VAL A 124 -16.06 -5.85 -8.99
N GLU A 125 -14.94 -5.21 -9.29
CA GLU A 125 -13.74 -5.34 -8.47
C GLU A 125 -13.98 -4.82 -7.05
N ALA A 126 -14.58 -3.64 -6.89
CA ALA A 126 -14.98 -3.09 -5.59
C ALA A 126 -15.94 -4.02 -4.82
N ALA A 127 -16.92 -4.61 -5.49
CA ALA A 127 -17.84 -5.58 -4.88
C ALA A 127 -17.14 -6.87 -4.42
N SER A 128 -16.08 -7.29 -5.11
CA SER A 128 -15.27 -8.43 -4.66
C SER A 128 -14.48 -8.08 -3.37
N ILE A 129 -13.89 -6.88 -3.31
CA ILE A 129 -13.18 -6.39 -2.12
C ILE A 129 -14.13 -6.24 -0.94
N HIS A 130 -15.32 -5.67 -1.14
CA HIS A 130 -16.35 -5.60 -0.12
C HIS A 130 -16.68 -6.99 0.50
N GLN A 131 -16.77 -8.03 -0.33
CA GLN A 131 -17.02 -9.39 0.19
C GLN A 131 -15.80 -9.92 0.97
N VAL A 132 -14.58 -9.62 0.56
CA VAL A 132 -13.36 -9.93 1.35
C VAL A 132 -13.40 -9.22 2.70
N ILE A 133 -13.79 -7.94 2.75
CA ILE A 133 -13.95 -7.18 4.01
C ILE A 133 -14.98 -7.85 4.92
N ARG A 134 -16.11 -8.31 4.36
CA ARG A 134 -17.10 -9.07 5.12
C ARG A 134 -16.55 -10.39 5.69
N HIS A 135 -15.66 -11.09 4.95
CA HIS A 135 -14.98 -12.27 5.47
C HIS A 135 -14.04 -11.93 6.62
N LEU A 136 -13.27 -10.83 6.52
CA LEU A 136 -12.41 -10.32 7.60
C LEU A 136 -13.24 -10.02 8.85
N ARG A 137 -14.32 -9.27 8.71
CA ARG A 137 -15.22 -8.91 9.81
C ARG A 137 -15.92 -10.11 10.46
N ALA A 138 -16.19 -11.16 9.68
CA ALA A 138 -16.79 -12.41 10.15
C ALA A 138 -15.77 -13.40 10.78
N GLY A 139 -14.47 -13.04 10.87
CA GLY A 139 -13.43 -13.91 11.42
C GLY A 139 -13.04 -15.09 10.53
N ARG A 140 -13.39 -15.06 9.25
CA ARG A 140 -13.06 -16.16 8.31
C ARG A 140 -11.62 -16.08 7.81
N VAL A 141 -10.91 -15.02 8.14
CA VAL A 141 -9.50 -14.82 7.84
C VAL A 141 -8.72 -14.83 9.17
N GLY A 142 -7.87 -15.83 9.36
CA GLY A 142 -7.08 -15.97 10.58
C GLY A 142 -7.84 -16.35 11.87
N GLY A 143 -9.12 -16.71 11.76
CA GLY A 143 -9.94 -17.20 12.90
C GLY A 143 -10.42 -16.12 13.89
N CYS A 144 -10.03 -14.85 13.71
CA CYS A 144 -10.44 -13.73 14.55
C CYS A 144 -11.21 -12.69 13.74
N ALA A 145 -12.34 -12.23 14.27
CA ALA A 145 -13.12 -11.16 13.66
C ALA A 145 -12.33 -9.83 13.69
N SER A 146 -12.13 -9.23 12.53
CA SER A 146 -11.50 -7.92 12.43
C SER A 146 -12.50 -6.83 12.79
N THR A 147 -12.27 -6.12 13.90
CA THR A 147 -13.10 -4.99 14.31
C THR A 147 -12.76 -3.73 13.52
N ARG A 148 -11.55 -3.65 12.98
CA ARG A 148 -11.11 -2.58 12.09
C ARG A 148 -10.47 -3.13 10.83
N VAL A 149 -10.80 -2.54 9.69
CA VAL A 149 -10.20 -2.84 8.40
C VAL A 149 -9.68 -1.54 7.78
N VAL A 150 -8.39 -1.48 7.49
CA VAL A 150 -7.77 -0.39 6.73
C VAL A 150 -7.53 -0.89 5.32
N LEU A 151 -8.16 -0.26 4.34
CA LEU A 151 -8.01 -0.66 2.94
C LEU A 151 -6.81 0.06 2.32
N VAL A 152 -5.86 -0.71 1.79
CA VAL A 152 -4.62 -0.19 1.22
C VAL A 152 -4.57 -0.56 -0.26
N GLY A 153 -4.60 0.43 -1.12
CA GLY A 153 -4.49 0.25 -2.56
C GLY A 153 -3.14 0.70 -3.12
N GLN A 154 -2.72 0.09 -4.22
CA GLN A 154 -1.59 0.58 -5.02
C GLN A 154 -2.05 0.80 -6.46
N SER A 155 -1.80 1.99 -7.05
CA SER A 155 -2.13 2.30 -8.44
C SER A 155 -3.58 1.97 -8.77
N MET A 156 -3.85 1.08 -9.72
CA MET A 156 -5.20 0.58 -9.99
C MET A 156 -5.91 0.03 -8.75
N GLY A 157 -5.17 -0.63 -7.84
CA GLY A 157 -5.73 -1.07 -6.56
C GLY A 157 -6.18 0.11 -5.67
N SER A 158 -5.58 1.30 -5.83
CA SER A 158 -6.07 2.53 -5.18
C SER A 158 -7.42 2.98 -5.77
N GLY A 159 -7.60 2.87 -7.09
CA GLY A 159 -8.90 3.14 -7.72
C GLY A 159 -9.99 2.20 -7.20
N VAL A 160 -9.70 0.89 -7.16
CA VAL A 160 -10.62 -0.09 -6.56
C VAL A 160 -10.94 0.25 -5.10
N ALA A 161 -9.94 0.67 -4.31
CA ALA A 161 -10.13 1.09 -2.93
C ALA A 161 -10.99 2.37 -2.80
N VAL A 162 -10.84 3.31 -3.73
CA VAL A 162 -11.69 4.51 -3.82
C VAL A 162 -13.15 4.11 -4.08
N MET A 163 -13.40 3.28 -5.10
CA MET A 163 -14.75 2.82 -5.46
C MET A 163 -15.39 2.03 -4.30
N GLU A 164 -14.64 1.13 -3.70
CA GLU A 164 -15.11 0.33 -2.56
C GLU A 164 -15.50 1.20 -1.37
N ALA A 165 -14.56 2.01 -0.86
CA ALA A 165 -14.78 2.83 0.33
C ALA A 165 -15.87 3.89 0.14
N ALA A 166 -16.00 4.46 -1.08
CA ALA A 166 -17.03 5.43 -1.41
C ALA A 166 -18.42 4.81 -1.58
N THR A 167 -18.50 3.50 -1.90
CA THR A 167 -19.77 2.80 -2.16
C THR A 167 -20.30 2.08 -0.93
N TYR A 168 -19.42 1.35 -0.22
CA TYR A 168 -19.85 0.42 0.83
C TYR A 168 -19.67 0.98 2.25
N HIS A 169 -18.78 1.96 2.46
CA HIS A 169 -18.56 2.61 3.77
C HIS A 169 -18.29 1.65 4.93
N ASP A 170 -17.61 0.55 4.67
CA ASP A 170 -17.39 -0.54 5.63
C ASP A 170 -15.92 -0.71 6.05
N VAL A 171 -15.07 0.27 5.73
CA VAL A 171 -13.67 0.36 6.17
C VAL A 171 -13.48 1.47 7.21
N ASP A 172 -12.39 1.41 7.98
CA ASP A 172 -12.09 2.35 9.06
C ASP A 172 -11.02 3.39 8.66
N GLY A 173 -10.39 3.20 7.52
CA GLY A 173 -9.42 4.12 6.92
C GLY A 173 -8.96 3.61 5.57
N VAL A 174 -8.45 4.51 4.73
CA VAL A 174 -7.98 4.18 3.37
C VAL A 174 -6.56 4.71 3.18
N ILE A 175 -5.70 3.89 2.60
CA ILE A 175 -4.34 4.28 2.18
C ILE A 175 -4.27 4.09 0.67
N LEU A 176 -4.09 5.19 -0.06
CA LEU A 176 -3.97 5.23 -1.51
C LEU A 176 -2.52 5.46 -1.88
N THR A 177 -1.90 4.51 -2.60
CA THR A 177 -0.51 4.63 -3.01
C THR A 177 -0.35 4.65 -4.51
N GLY A 178 0.52 5.52 -5.04
CA GLY A 178 0.75 5.64 -6.48
C GLY A 178 -0.54 5.98 -7.25
N MET A 179 -1.31 6.97 -6.76
CA MET A 179 -2.55 7.44 -7.37
C MET A 179 -2.73 8.94 -7.10
N THR A 180 -3.21 9.67 -8.08
CA THR A 180 -3.76 11.03 -7.93
C THR A 180 -4.93 11.23 -8.91
N HIS A 181 -5.69 12.32 -8.73
CA HIS A 181 -6.81 12.68 -9.61
C HIS A 181 -6.36 13.41 -10.91
N LEU A 182 -5.12 13.17 -11.31
CA LEU A 182 -4.60 13.63 -12.60
C LEU A 182 -3.53 12.66 -13.10
N VAL A 183 -3.86 11.96 -14.17
CA VAL A 183 -2.92 11.09 -14.88
C VAL A 183 -2.18 11.90 -15.94
N SER A 184 -0.88 11.76 -16.03
CA SER A 184 -0.09 12.34 -17.14
C SER A 184 -0.59 11.80 -18.47
N ALA A 185 -1.21 12.65 -19.29
CA ALA A 185 -1.72 12.25 -20.60
C ALA A 185 -0.63 11.68 -21.51
N LEU A 186 0.59 12.23 -21.42
CA LEU A 186 1.74 11.73 -22.18
C LEU A 186 2.13 10.31 -21.74
N THR A 187 2.17 10.08 -20.42
CA THR A 187 2.51 8.75 -19.89
C THR A 187 1.38 7.75 -20.14
N ALA A 188 0.12 8.15 -20.00
CA ALA A 188 -1.02 7.31 -20.37
C ALA A 188 -0.94 6.87 -21.84
N ALA A 189 -0.68 7.80 -22.76
CA ALA A 189 -0.50 7.48 -24.17
C ALA A 189 0.64 6.47 -24.39
N LYS A 190 1.81 6.65 -23.74
CA LYS A 190 2.94 5.70 -23.82
C LYS A 190 2.57 4.33 -23.26
N ILE A 191 1.83 4.27 -22.16
CA ILE A 191 1.39 2.99 -21.58
C ILE A 191 0.56 2.22 -22.59
N PHE A 192 -0.51 2.80 -23.12
CA PHE A 192 -1.44 2.11 -23.99
C PHE A 192 -0.92 1.84 -25.40
N THR A 193 0.04 2.62 -25.89
CA THR A 193 0.57 2.45 -27.27
C THR A 193 1.89 1.69 -27.35
N MET A 194 2.70 1.70 -26.29
CA MET A 194 4.09 1.25 -26.36
C MET A 194 4.53 0.36 -25.20
N SER A 195 3.71 0.17 -24.19
CA SER A 195 4.16 -0.48 -22.96
C SER A 195 3.33 -1.68 -22.53
N VAL A 196 2.13 -1.85 -23.07
CA VAL A 196 1.24 -2.98 -22.80
C VAL A 196 0.78 -3.65 -24.09
N TYR A 197 0.41 -4.92 -23.98
CA TYR A 197 -0.10 -5.72 -25.11
C TYR A 197 -1.01 -6.84 -24.59
N PRO A 198 -1.79 -7.50 -25.49
CA PRO A 198 -2.63 -8.62 -25.09
C PRO A 198 -1.81 -9.74 -24.43
N VAL A 199 -2.31 -10.28 -23.33
CA VAL A 199 -1.64 -11.33 -22.54
C VAL A 199 -1.29 -12.56 -23.35
N MET A 200 -2.09 -12.88 -24.36
CA MET A 200 -1.85 -14.02 -25.26
C MET A 200 -0.51 -13.96 -26.02
N LEU A 201 0.04 -12.76 -26.17
CA LEU A 201 1.34 -12.54 -26.82
C LEU A 201 2.53 -12.65 -25.84
N ASP A 202 2.27 -12.66 -24.53
CA ASP A 202 3.33 -12.78 -23.53
C ASP A 202 3.65 -14.25 -23.22
N PRO A 203 4.89 -14.71 -23.47
CA PRO A 203 5.27 -16.12 -23.29
C PRO A 203 5.23 -16.56 -21.81
N GLN A 204 5.33 -15.63 -20.86
CA GLN A 204 5.32 -15.90 -19.43
C GLN A 204 3.87 -15.93 -18.90
N VAL A 205 3.12 -14.86 -19.08
CA VAL A 205 1.80 -14.66 -18.43
C VAL A 205 0.70 -15.46 -19.12
N ARG A 206 0.77 -15.70 -20.43
CA ARG A 206 -0.25 -16.47 -21.16
C ARG A 206 -0.52 -17.87 -20.60
N LYS A 207 0.42 -18.42 -19.83
CA LYS A 207 0.28 -19.74 -19.20
C LYS A 207 -0.64 -19.70 -17.99
N GLU A 208 -0.83 -18.53 -17.42
CA GLU A 208 -1.69 -18.32 -16.24
C GLU A 208 -3.19 -18.32 -16.60
N GLY A 209 -3.52 -18.34 -17.89
CA GLY A 209 -4.88 -18.23 -18.39
C GLY A 209 -5.30 -16.77 -18.58
N GLY A 210 -6.48 -16.58 -19.14
CA GLY A 210 -7.04 -15.27 -19.46
C GLY A 210 -7.54 -15.22 -20.91
N ASP A 211 -8.55 -14.42 -21.16
CA ASP A 211 -9.09 -14.18 -22.50
C ASP A 211 -8.34 -13.01 -23.19
N PRO A 212 -8.60 -12.73 -24.49
CA PRO A 212 -7.93 -11.67 -25.25
C PRO A 212 -8.08 -10.25 -24.70
N GLY A 213 -9.03 -9.99 -23.81
CA GLY A 213 -9.23 -8.68 -23.18
C GLY A 213 -8.33 -8.42 -21.98
N TYR A 214 -7.54 -9.42 -21.56
CA TYR A 214 -6.47 -9.19 -20.59
C TYR A 214 -5.21 -8.66 -21.27
N ILE A 215 -4.55 -7.70 -20.62
CA ILE A 215 -3.29 -7.09 -21.04
C ILE A 215 -2.22 -7.26 -19.96
N THR A 216 -0.96 -7.19 -20.39
CA THR A 216 0.22 -7.15 -19.51
C THR A 216 1.27 -6.21 -20.07
N THR A 217 2.33 -5.95 -19.31
CA THR A 217 3.45 -5.11 -19.79
C THR A 217 4.33 -5.87 -20.78
N ILE A 218 4.72 -5.18 -21.86
CA ILE A 218 5.75 -5.66 -22.79
C ILE A 218 7.05 -5.87 -22.01
N PRO A 219 7.79 -6.98 -22.24
CA PRO A 219 9.06 -7.24 -21.57
C PRO A 219 10.03 -6.05 -21.61
N GLY A 220 10.62 -5.72 -20.47
CA GLY A 220 11.57 -4.61 -20.31
C GLY A 220 10.94 -3.21 -20.19
N LYS A 221 9.61 -3.06 -20.21
CA LYS A 221 8.95 -1.75 -20.09
C LYS A 221 8.65 -1.34 -18.64
N ARG A 222 8.71 -2.25 -17.68
CA ARG A 222 8.39 -1.97 -16.27
C ARG A 222 9.38 -1.01 -15.62
N GLY A 223 10.68 -1.17 -15.86
CA GLY A 223 11.71 -0.29 -15.33
C GLY A 223 11.39 1.20 -15.57
N PRO A 224 11.32 1.66 -16.83
CA PRO A 224 11.02 3.07 -17.15
C PRO A 224 9.64 3.55 -16.73
N LEU A 225 8.67 2.65 -16.55
CA LEU A 225 7.29 3.03 -16.16
C LEU A 225 7.12 3.18 -14.66
N PHE A 226 7.69 2.26 -13.88
CA PHE A 226 7.32 2.11 -12.48
C PHE A 226 8.44 2.47 -11.52
N TYR A 227 9.66 2.67 -12.01
CA TYR A 227 10.82 2.88 -11.17
C TYR A 227 11.57 4.16 -11.50
N SER A 228 12.09 4.81 -10.46
CA SER A 228 13.09 5.88 -10.59
C SER A 228 14.49 5.26 -10.65
N ALA A 229 15.24 5.57 -11.71
CA ALA A 229 16.58 5.00 -11.90
C ALA A 229 17.57 5.39 -10.78
N SER A 230 17.35 6.52 -10.09
CA SER A 230 18.22 6.97 -8.99
C SER A 230 18.10 6.12 -7.74
N ASP A 231 16.91 5.55 -7.47
CA ASP A 231 16.64 4.80 -6.23
C ASP A 231 16.17 3.35 -6.45
N ALA A 232 16.09 2.88 -7.69
CA ALA A 232 15.72 1.49 -7.98
C ALA A 232 16.92 0.56 -7.84
N ASP A 233 16.66 -0.66 -7.33
CA ASP A 233 17.59 -1.78 -7.42
C ASP A 233 17.29 -2.55 -8.72
N PRO A 234 18.27 -2.76 -9.63
CA PRO A 234 18.05 -3.51 -10.86
C PRO A 234 17.47 -4.92 -10.64
N ARG A 235 17.86 -5.59 -9.55
CA ARG A 235 17.35 -6.93 -9.21
C ARG A 235 15.89 -6.90 -8.78
N VAL A 236 15.43 -5.79 -8.22
CA VAL A 236 14.00 -5.57 -7.94
C VAL A 236 13.25 -5.47 -9.25
N ILE A 237 13.75 -4.71 -10.23
CA ILE A 237 13.11 -4.57 -11.54
C ILE A 237 13.06 -5.93 -12.28
N GLU A 238 14.16 -6.70 -12.25
CA GLU A 238 14.20 -8.05 -12.80
C GLU A 238 13.18 -8.99 -12.15
N THR A 239 13.06 -8.94 -10.81
CA THR A 239 12.11 -9.76 -10.06
C THR A 239 10.67 -9.34 -10.34
N ASP A 240 10.40 -8.03 -10.40
CA ASP A 240 9.08 -7.49 -10.75
C ASP A 240 8.67 -7.86 -12.18
N GLU A 241 9.63 -7.87 -13.14
CA GLU A 241 9.40 -8.37 -14.50
C GLU A 241 9.09 -9.88 -14.49
N ALA A 242 9.82 -10.66 -13.67
CA ALA A 242 9.63 -12.11 -13.56
C ALA A 242 8.34 -12.52 -12.85
N THR A 243 7.75 -11.64 -12.04
CA THR A 243 6.52 -11.88 -11.27
C THR A 243 5.32 -11.07 -11.76
N LYS A 244 5.45 -10.43 -12.93
CA LYS A 244 4.34 -9.66 -13.54
C LYS A 244 3.14 -10.53 -13.82
N ASP A 245 1.99 -9.89 -13.89
CA ASP A 245 0.70 -10.55 -14.09
C ASP A 245 -0.10 -9.87 -15.21
N GLN A 246 -1.39 -10.07 -15.24
CA GLN A 246 -2.34 -9.53 -16.21
C GLN A 246 -3.35 -8.61 -15.55
N VAL A 247 -4.11 -7.89 -16.37
CA VAL A 247 -5.21 -7.04 -15.93
C VAL A 247 -6.26 -6.90 -17.04
N SER A 248 -7.53 -6.75 -16.68
CA SER A 248 -8.58 -6.39 -17.64
C SER A 248 -8.31 -5.01 -18.24
N ALA A 249 -8.20 -4.93 -19.56
CA ALA A 249 -8.04 -3.64 -20.27
C ALA A 249 -9.23 -2.71 -20.03
N LEU A 250 -10.44 -3.28 -20.03
CA LEU A 250 -11.67 -2.52 -19.79
C LEU A 250 -11.75 -2.04 -18.32
N GLY A 251 -11.36 -2.90 -17.36
CA GLY A 251 -11.27 -2.53 -15.94
C GLY A 251 -10.29 -1.39 -15.69
N VAL A 252 -9.13 -1.38 -16.35
CA VAL A 252 -8.21 -0.23 -16.31
C VAL A 252 -8.89 1.04 -16.80
N GLY A 253 -9.64 0.94 -17.92
CA GLY A 253 -10.35 2.09 -18.51
C GLY A 253 -11.40 2.67 -17.57
N THR A 254 -12.22 1.83 -16.93
CA THR A 254 -13.28 2.30 -16.00
C THR A 254 -12.69 2.90 -14.73
N ILE A 255 -11.65 2.32 -14.15
CA ILE A 255 -10.96 2.88 -12.98
C ILE A 255 -10.33 4.25 -13.30
N ILE A 256 -9.67 4.40 -14.44
CA ILE A 256 -9.12 5.70 -14.82
C ILE A 256 -10.25 6.73 -14.96
N LEU A 257 -11.33 6.39 -15.62
CA LEU A 257 -12.42 7.33 -15.91
C LEU A 257 -13.20 7.72 -14.65
N PHE A 258 -13.54 6.77 -13.80
CA PHE A 258 -14.46 7.02 -12.67
C PHE A 258 -13.72 7.28 -11.35
N ASP A 259 -12.61 6.62 -11.09
CA ASP A 259 -11.95 6.67 -9.80
C ASP A 259 -10.74 7.61 -9.76
N PHE A 260 -10.02 7.76 -10.88
CA PHE A 260 -8.92 8.72 -10.95
C PHE A 260 -9.36 10.09 -11.45
N LEU A 261 -10.13 10.16 -12.54
CA LEU A 261 -10.55 11.42 -13.12
C LEU A 261 -11.95 11.86 -12.65
N GLY A 262 -12.72 10.94 -12.09
CA GLY A 262 -14.08 11.17 -11.61
C GLY A 262 -14.15 11.70 -10.17
N PRO A 263 -15.36 11.98 -9.69
CA PRO A 263 -15.59 12.51 -8.34
C PRO A 263 -15.77 11.43 -7.25
N THR A 264 -15.52 10.16 -7.52
CA THR A 264 -15.82 9.02 -6.64
C THR A 264 -15.23 9.20 -5.24
N SER A 265 -14.00 9.73 -5.14
CA SER A 265 -13.30 9.95 -3.85
C SER A 265 -14.05 10.88 -2.88
N ARG A 266 -15.00 11.69 -3.38
CA ARG A 266 -15.83 12.55 -2.51
C ARG A 266 -16.77 11.76 -1.61
N GLY A 267 -17.09 10.51 -1.98
CA GLY A 267 -17.91 9.60 -1.19
C GLY A 267 -17.17 8.95 -0.02
N ILE A 268 -15.84 9.02 0.05
CA ILE A 268 -15.09 8.43 1.15
C ILE A 268 -15.35 9.22 2.44
N ASN A 269 -15.81 8.52 3.47
CA ASN A 269 -16.25 9.10 4.75
C ASN A 269 -15.34 8.75 5.95
N VAL A 270 -14.17 8.18 5.70
CA VAL A 270 -13.15 7.79 6.68
C VAL A 270 -11.81 8.46 6.36
N PRO A 271 -10.87 8.55 7.34
CA PRO A 271 -9.56 9.14 7.10
C PRO A 271 -8.81 8.50 5.93
N VAL A 272 -8.16 9.34 5.11
CA VAL A 272 -7.38 8.92 3.94
C VAL A 272 -5.92 9.36 4.09
N LEU A 273 -4.99 8.44 3.81
CA LEU A 273 -3.59 8.73 3.54
C LEU A 273 -3.34 8.52 2.04
N LEU A 274 -2.96 9.57 1.34
CA LEU A 274 -2.57 9.50 -0.07
C LEU A 274 -1.06 9.64 -0.19
N THR A 275 -0.40 8.67 -0.85
CA THR A 275 1.05 8.62 -0.95
C THR A 275 1.50 8.40 -2.39
N VAL A 276 2.54 9.11 -2.81
CA VAL A 276 3.15 8.96 -4.14
C VAL A 276 4.67 8.97 -4.04
N GLY A 277 5.35 8.39 -5.03
CA GLY A 277 6.77 8.63 -5.23
C GLY A 277 6.98 9.99 -5.91
N GLU A 278 7.99 10.75 -5.48
CA GLU A 278 8.32 12.07 -6.06
C GLU A 278 8.54 12.00 -7.59
N LYS A 279 9.11 10.89 -8.05
CA LYS A 279 9.44 10.61 -9.47
C LYS A 279 8.43 9.68 -10.15
N ASP A 280 7.22 9.55 -9.62
CA ASP A 280 6.17 8.76 -10.26
C ASP A 280 5.82 9.33 -11.63
N ALA A 281 6.27 8.66 -12.69
CA ALA A 281 6.09 9.14 -14.07
C ALA A 281 4.63 9.15 -14.55
N ILE A 282 3.72 8.45 -13.84
CA ILE A 282 2.30 8.35 -14.20
C ILE A 282 1.52 9.53 -13.61
N PHE A 283 1.81 9.90 -12.38
CA PHE A 283 1.00 10.83 -11.60
C PHE A 283 1.72 12.14 -11.24
N CYS A 284 3.04 12.22 -11.41
CA CYS A 284 3.86 13.35 -10.98
C CYS A 284 4.64 13.99 -12.14
N GLY A 285 4.93 15.28 -12.02
CA GLY A 285 5.77 16.01 -12.97
C GLY A 285 5.00 16.89 -13.96
N LEU A 286 5.64 17.21 -15.07
CA LEU A 286 5.05 18.11 -16.08
C LEU A 286 3.76 17.53 -16.65
N LEU A 287 2.68 18.34 -16.67
CA LEU A 287 1.33 17.94 -17.08
C LEU A 287 0.69 16.87 -16.19
N ALA A 288 1.16 16.73 -14.97
CA ALA A 288 0.62 15.88 -13.91
C ALA A 288 0.62 16.65 -12.58
N ARG A 289 0.62 15.97 -11.43
CA ARG A 289 0.68 16.64 -10.12
C ARG A 289 2.08 17.12 -9.77
N ASP A 290 2.15 18.23 -9.05
CA ASP A 290 3.36 18.64 -8.34
C ASP A 290 3.52 17.78 -7.10
N CYS A 291 4.48 16.85 -7.15
CA CYS A 291 4.84 15.94 -6.07
C CYS A 291 6.13 16.36 -5.37
N SER A 292 6.53 17.63 -5.45
CA SER A 292 7.75 18.13 -4.80
C SER A 292 7.67 18.11 -3.26
N SER A 293 6.45 18.07 -2.72
CA SER A 293 6.21 17.96 -1.29
C SER A 293 4.81 17.40 -0.97
N ALA A 294 4.66 16.86 0.24
CA ALA A 294 3.36 16.42 0.74
C ALA A 294 2.33 17.56 0.78
N GLU A 295 2.75 18.79 1.10
CA GLU A 295 1.88 19.96 1.12
C GLU A 295 1.41 20.35 -0.29
N ALA A 296 2.32 20.39 -1.27
CA ALA A 296 1.98 20.65 -2.67
C ALA A 296 0.97 19.62 -3.20
N LEU A 297 1.21 18.34 -2.94
CA LEU A 297 0.31 17.26 -3.28
C LEU A 297 -1.06 17.43 -2.61
N ARG A 298 -1.08 17.68 -1.29
CA ARG A 298 -2.32 17.86 -0.52
C ARG A 298 -3.17 19.03 -1.05
N LYS A 299 -2.55 20.15 -1.36
CA LYS A 299 -3.25 21.34 -1.90
C LYS A 299 -3.97 21.01 -3.21
N GLN A 300 -3.37 20.20 -4.06
CA GLN A 300 -3.92 19.82 -5.36
C GLN A 300 -4.98 18.71 -5.25
N GLU A 301 -4.87 17.81 -4.29
CA GLU A 301 -5.74 16.65 -4.13
C GLU A 301 -6.93 16.90 -3.18
N ALA A 302 -6.81 17.81 -2.22
CA ALA A 302 -7.89 18.10 -1.25
C ALA A 302 -9.27 18.41 -1.88
N PRO A 303 -9.40 19.08 -3.05
CA PRO A 303 -10.70 19.32 -3.66
C PRO A 303 -11.48 18.08 -4.10
N TYR A 304 -10.78 16.95 -4.24
CA TYR A 304 -11.39 15.67 -4.66
C TYR A 304 -11.94 14.85 -3.50
N PHE A 305 -11.64 15.22 -2.27
CA PHE A 305 -12.08 14.51 -1.07
C PHE A 305 -13.07 15.32 -0.26
N GLY A 306 -14.03 14.63 0.35
CA GLY A 306 -14.93 15.22 1.33
C GLY A 306 -14.21 15.53 2.66
N ARG A 307 -14.81 16.38 3.52
CA ARG A 307 -14.22 16.73 4.83
C ARG A 307 -13.99 15.51 5.74
N ALA A 308 -14.83 14.50 5.63
CA ALA A 308 -14.73 13.28 6.43
C ALA A 308 -13.46 12.47 6.11
N ALA A 309 -12.93 12.60 4.91
CA ALA A 309 -11.70 11.93 4.49
C ALA A 309 -10.45 12.42 5.26
N GLN A 310 -10.49 13.59 5.92
CA GLN A 310 -9.37 14.12 6.70
C GLN A 310 -8.01 13.90 6.01
N LEU A 311 -7.94 14.25 4.72
CA LEU A 311 -6.85 13.89 3.82
C LEU A 311 -5.48 14.23 4.41
N SER A 312 -4.66 13.20 4.58
CA SER A 312 -3.22 13.27 4.82
C SER A 312 -2.46 12.87 3.55
N THR A 313 -1.29 13.44 3.36
CA THR A 313 -0.45 13.15 2.17
C THR A 313 0.99 12.84 2.59
N TYR A 314 1.64 12.00 1.82
CA TYR A 314 3.07 11.71 1.95
C TYR A 314 3.70 11.57 0.55
N VAL A 315 4.89 12.11 0.38
CA VAL A 315 5.70 11.95 -0.84
C VAL A 315 6.99 11.25 -0.47
N LEU A 316 7.26 10.10 -1.10
CA LEU A 316 8.53 9.39 -0.92
C LEU A 316 9.56 10.00 -1.87
N PRO A 317 10.65 10.62 -1.33
CA PRO A 317 11.66 11.25 -2.17
C PRO A 317 12.31 10.24 -3.13
N ASP A 318 12.69 10.71 -4.33
CA ASP A 318 13.37 9.93 -5.38
C ASP A 318 12.67 8.64 -5.84
N ALA A 319 11.56 8.23 -5.25
CA ALA A 319 10.85 7.02 -5.63
C ALA A 319 9.96 7.21 -6.86
N GLY A 320 9.84 6.15 -7.66
CA GLY A 320 8.90 6.04 -8.78
C GLY A 320 7.52 5.51 -8.34
N HIS A 321 6.78 5.01 -9.32
CA HIS A 321 5.41 4.53 -9.14
C HIS A 321 5.28 3.35 -8.17
N ASN A 322 6.16 2.35 -8.27
CA ASN A 322 6.21 1.19 -7.37
C ASN A 322 6.96 1.54 -6.07
N MET A 323 6.52 2.56 -5.35
CA MET A 323 7.23 3.15 -4.22
C MET A 323 7.60 2.16 -3.10
N ALA A 324 6.81 1.11 -2.87
CA ALA A 324 7.13 0.08 -1.88
C ALA A 324 8.35 -0.79 -2.26
N LEU A 325 8.80 -0.71 -3.50
CA LEU A 325 9.91 -1.48 -4.07
C LEU A 325 11.17 -0.63 -4.38
N HIS A 326 11.25 0.59 -3.83
CA HIS A 326 12.44 1.44 -3.90
C HIS A 326 13.34 1.22 -2.69
N LYS A 327 14.61 1.61 -2.80
CA LYS A 327 15.61 1.39 -1.74
C LYS A 327 15.24 2.07 -0.43
N ASN A 328 14.54 3.20 -0.51
CA ASN A 328 14.06 3.98 0.64
C ASN A 328 12.62 3.65 1.07
N ALA A 329 12.02 2.56 0.58
CA ALA A 329 10.65 2.16 0.91
C ALA A 329 10.37 2.02 2.43
N GLY A 330 11.42 1.86 3.25
CA GLY A 330 11.32 1.88 4.72
C GLY A 330 10.69 3.17 5.26
N GLU A 331 10.99 4.33 4.65
CA GLU A 331 10.44 5.63 5.04
C GLU A 331 8.93 5.70 4.80
N TYR A 332 8.47 5.19 3.64
CA TYR A 332 7.04 5.05 3.35
C TYR A 332 6.32 4.19 4.38
N ARG A 333 6.91 3.05 4.76
CA ARG A 333 6.33 2.14 5.76
C ARG A 333 6.25 2.81 7.15
N GLU A 334 7.28 3.56 7.54
CA GLU A 334 7.24 4.32 8.80
C GLU A 334 6.19 5.44 8.77
N ALA A 335 6.09 6.19 7.69
CA ALA A 335 5.04 7.20 7.50
C ALA A 335 3.64 6.58 7.63
N THR A 336 3.45 5.40 7.03
CA THR A 336 2.20 4.62 7.15
C THR A 336 1.92 4.23 8.61
N ARG A 337 2.90 3.67 9.33
CA ARG A 337 2.74 3.32 10.76
C ARG A 337 2.46 4.54 11.62
N ALA A 338 3.11 5.66 11.35
CA ALA A 338 2.84 6.92 12.04
C ALA A 338 1.40 7.41 11.83
N TRP A 339 0.90 7.32 10.60
CA TRP A 339 -0.47 7.68 10.27
C TRP A 339 -1.49 6.75 10.94
N LEU A 340 -1.26 5.43 10.92
CA LEU A 340 -2.12 4.44 11.61
C LEU A 340 -2.24 4.76 13.11
N ARG A 341 -1.13 5.10 13.76
CA ARG A 341 -1.11 5.46 15.19
C ARG A 341 -1.75 6.81 15.44
N GLY A 342 -1.38 7.83 14.68
CA GLY A 342 -1.77 9.22 14.93
C GLY A 342 -3.19 9.53 14.50
N GLN A 343 -3.59 9.09 13.30
CA GLN A 343 -4.88 9.45 12.72
C GLN A 343 -5.99 8.45 13.08
N LEU A 344 -5.67 7.16 13.13
CA LEU A 344 -6.67 6.12 13.42
C LEU A 344 -6.58 5.56 14.84
N GLY A 345 -5.57 5.95 15.63
CA GLY A 345 -5.35 5.41 16.97
C GLY A 345 -5.08 3.90 16.99
N ILE A 346 -4.63 3.34 15.86
CA ILE A 346 -4.32 1.91 15.73
C ILE A 346 -2.91 1.67 16.29
N ARG A 347 -2.83 0.92 17.38
CA ARG A 347 -1.56 0.54 18.01
C ARG A 347 -1.10 -0.83 17.55
N PRO A 348 0.23 -1.08 17.52
CA PRO A 348 0.76 -2.43 17.29
C PRO A 348 0.18 -3.43 18.28
N SER A 349 -0.10 -4.65 17.83
CA SER A 349 -0.40 -5.76 18.72
C SER A 349 0.87 -6.13 19.50
N THR A 350 0.77 -6.17 20.82
CA THR A 350 1.83 -6.73 21.64
C THR A 350 1.68 -8.25 21.66
N VAL A 351 2.78 -8.97 21.43
CA VAL A 351 2.82 -10.42 21.73
C VAL A 351 2.63 -10.52 23.24
N GLY A 352 1.55 -11.15 23.69
CA GLY A 352 1.29 -11.37 25.10
C GLY A 352 2.49 -12.11 25.73
N GLY A 353 3.07 -11.51 26.76
CA GLY A 353 4.07 -12.17 27.59
C GLY A 353 3.46 -13.27 28.43
#